data_015821f6808daf18853d880c4cf61dbd
#
_entry.id   015821f6808daf18853d880c4cf61dbd
#
_cell.length_a   1.000
_cell.length_b   1.000
_cell.length_c   1.000
_cell.angle_alpha   90.00
_cell.angle_beta   90.00
_cell.angle_gamma   90.00
#
_symmetry.space_group_name_H-M   'P 1'
#
loop_
_entity.id
_entity.type
_entity.pdbx_description
1 polymer ?
#
loop_
_entity_poly.entity_id
_entity_poly.type
_entity_poly.pdbx_seq_one_letter_code
_entity_poly.pdbx_strand_id
1 'polypeptide(L)'
;MAYNNMHEILAGLAAHNKRVFSINDAAKAMGKPKRYASKLLSANKEVERIERGKYYIKSGNIDIYEIASQIVFPSYVSGFAALRYYSLVEQEIVKYTVVTIKRHKSLKVAGATIEFVTFPKSRFFGYNKNAGAYIATVEKAIVDSLYLRSPPYSYVSEALDNALRNGMLNANALRDFARKMGSKKVALQVESLINAEKPRAQKATARAII
;
A
#
# COMPACT_ATOMS: atom_id res chain seq x y z
N MET A 1 10.50 -12.55 28.17
CA MET A 1 11.97 -12.49 28.02
C MET A 1 12.37 -11.02 27.97
N ALA A 2 13.28 -10.57 28.81
CA ALA A 2 13.83 -9.22 28.73
C ALA A 2 14.98 -9.26 27.71
N TYR A 3 14.90 -8.48 26.66
CA TYR A 3 15.96 -8.35 25.67
C TYR A 3 17.13 -7.54 26.26
N ASN A 4 18.34 -8.07 26.20
CA ASN A 4 19.50 -7.45 26.84
C ASN A 4 20.17 -6.37 25.98
N ASN A 5 19.92 -6.33 24.66
CA ASN A 5 20.49 -5.29 23.79
C ASN A 5 19.48 -4.77 22.76
N MET A 6 19.76 -3.61 22.17
CA MET A 6 18.90 -2.95 21.21
C MET A 6 18.70 -3.79 19.93
N HIS A 7 19.75 -4.48 19.47
CA HIS A 7 19.68 -5.33 18.29
C HIS A 7 18.66 -6.46 18.45
N GLU A 8 18.64 -7.15 19.58
CA GLU A 8 17.65 -8.19 19.87
C GLU A 8 16.22 -7.67 19.92
N ILE A 9 16.03 -6.45 20.47
CA ILE A 9 14.72 -5.77 20.49
C ILE A 9 14.24 -5.48 19.09
N LEU A 10 15.11 -4.91 18.23
CA LEU A 10 14.77 -4.61 16.84
C LEU A 10 14.51 -5.88 16.04
N ALA A 11 15.33 -6.92 16.22
CA ALA A 11 15.11 -8.22 15.61
C ALA A 11 13.77 -8.85 16.03
N GLY A 12 13.42 -8.76 17.31
CA GLY A 12 12.12 -9.22 17.82
C GLY A 12 10.94 -8.46 17.22
N LEU A 13 11.04 -7.15 17.07
CA LEU A 13 10.00 -6.33 16.40
C LEU A 13 9.86 -6.72 14.93
N ALA A 14 10.98 -6.87 14.22
CA ALA A 14 11.00 -7.28 12.81
C ALA A 14 10.42 -8.68 12.59
N ALA A 15 10.75 -9.64 13.45
CA ALA A 15 10.22 -11.01 13.41
C ALA A 15 8.67 -11.06 13.56
N HIS A 16 8.08 -10.06 14.22
CA HIS A 16 6.63 -9.90 14.33
C HIS A 16 6.05 -9.00 13.22
N ASN A 17 6.77 -8.78 12.11
CA ASN A 17 6.37 -7.89 11.01
C ASN A 17 6.05 -6.46 11.47
N LYS A 18 6.72 -5.96 12.49
CA LYS A 18 6.63 -4.59 13.00
C LYS A 18 7.88 -3.79 12.62
N ARG A 19 8.07 -3.53 11.33
CA ARG A 19 9.15 -2.65 10.89
C ARG A 19 8.92 -1.20 11.29
N VAL A 20 7.68 -0.75 11.29
CA VAL A 20 7.27 0.54 11.87
C VAL A 20 6.72 0.30 13.27
N PHE A 21 7.28 1.00 14.24
CA PHE A 21 6.91 0.84 15.65
C PHE A 21 6.82 2.19 16.37
N SER A 22 6.04 2.22 17.45
CA SER A 22 5.90 3.39 18.28
C SER A 22 6.94 3.41 19.43
N ILE A 23 7.16 4.58 20.02
CA ILE A 23 7.93 4.70 21.24
C ILE A 23 7.36 3.86 22.39
N ASN A 24 6.04 3.58 22.38
CA ASN A 24 5.39 2.71 23.35
C ASN A 24 5.79 1.25 23.15
N ASP A 25 5.84 0.78 21.88
CA ASP A 25 6.28 -0.57 21.56
C ASP A 25 7.72 -0.79 22.02
N ALA A 26 8.61 0.17 21.72
CA ALA A 26 10.00 0.12 22.15
C ALA A 26 10.15 0.14 23.66
N ALA A 27 9.47 1.05 24.35
CA ALA A 27 9.51 1.16 25.81
C ALA A 27 9.04 -0.15 26.48
N LYS A 28 7.97 -0.75 25.96
CA LYS A 28 7.44 -2.03 26.43
C LYS A 28 8.43 -3.17 26.18
N ALA A 29 9.02 -3.27 24.99
CA ALA A 29 10.00 -4.30 24.66
C ALA A 29 11.27 -4.18 25.50
N MET A 30 11.70 -2.96 25.82
CA MET A 30 12.85 -2.68 26.67
C MET A 30 12.57 -2.87 28.19
N GLY A 31 11.30 -2.88 28.61
CA GLY A 31 10.95 -2.78 30.03
C GLY A 31 11.41 -1.46 30.67
N LYS A 32 11.49 -0.37 29.90
CA LYS A 32 12.05 0.93 30.32
C LYS A 32 11.07 2.07 30.04
N PRO A 33 11.19 3.21 30.77
CA PRO A 33 10.38 4.40 30.51
C PRO A 33 10.58 4.94 29.09
N LYS A 34 9.54 5.56 28.48
CA LYS A 34 9.58 6.16 27.14
C LYS A 34 10.74 7.15 26.94
N ARG A 35 11.06 7.94 27.96
CA ARG A 35 12.18 8.90 27.90
C ARG A 35 13.52 8.19 27.67
N TYR A 36 13.75 7.07 28.33
CA TYR A 36 14.94 6.25 28.17
C TYR A 36 14.97 5.60 26.78
N ALA A 37 13.87 4.97 26.36
CA ALA A 37 13.74 4.37 25.03
C ALA A 37 13.98 5.41 23.91
N SER A 38 13.44 6.61 24.02
CA SER A 38 13.63 7.70 23.05
C SER A 38 15.12 8.09 22.92
N LYS A 39 15.85 8.17 24.04
CA LYS A 39 17.30 8.49 24.02
C LYS A 39 18.09 7.40 23.29
N LEU A 40 17.82 6.13 23.57
CA LEU A 40 18.49 5.00 22.91
C LEU A 40 18.17 4.92 21.41
N LEU A 41 16.90 5.09 21.03
CA LEU A 41 16.49 5.06 19.63
C LEU A 41 17.12 6.20 18.83
N SER A 42 17.25 7.40 19.41
CA SER A 42 17.89 8.54 18.75
C SER A 42 19.39 8.36 18.52
N ALA A 43 20.06 7.54 19.32
CA ALA A 43 21.48 7.22 19.19
C ALA A 43 21.73 5.99 18.28
N ASN A 44 20.70 5.22 17.94
CA ASN A 44 20.84 3.97 17.21
C ASN A 44 20.80 4.20 15.70
N LYS A 45 21.83 3.72 14.96
CA LYS A 45 21.97 3.89 13.52
C LYS A 45 21.06 2.96 12.70
N GLU A 46 20.56 1.88 13.29
CA GLU A 46 19.64 0.92 12.65
C GLU A 46 18.19 1.40 12.63
N VAL A 47 17.92 2.54 13.26
CA VAL A 47 16.57 3.09 13.38
C VAL A 47 16.52 4.50 12.82
N GLU A 48 15.43 4.83 12.15
CA GLU A 48 15.15 6.21 11.73
C GLU A 48 13.77 6.65 12.21
N ARG A 49 13.69 7.92 12.58
CA ARG A 49 12.45 8.51 13.07
C ARG A 49 11.60 8.99 11.90
N ILE A 50 10.39 8.44 11.75
CA ILE A 50 9.39 8.88 10.75
C ILE A 50 8.74 10.20 11.21
N GLU A 51 8.24 10.20 12.45
CA GLU A 51 7.57 11.35 13.08
C GLU A 51 7.68 11.26 14.61
N ARG A 52 7.10 12.21 15.33
CA ARG A 52 7.17 12.20 16.80
C ARG A 52 6.62 10.89 17.37
N GLY A 53 7.50 10.13 18.04
CA GLY A 53 7.16 8.88 18.70
C GLY A 53 6.94 7.69 17.78
N LYS A 54 7.32 7.77 16.49
CA LYS A 54 7.23 6.69 15.53
C LYS A 54 8.54 6.52 14.74
N TYR A 55 8.97 5.29 14.59
CA TYR A 55 10.28 4.92 14.07
C TYR A 55 10.14 3.75 13.10
N TYR A 56 11.13 3.57 12.22
CA TYR A 56 11.25 2.35 11.43
C TYR A 56 12.67 1.77 11.52
N ILE A 57 12.77 0.46 11.29
CA ILE A 57 14.01 -0.30 11.31
C ILE A 57 14.64 -0.22 9.92
N LYS A 58 15.86 0.32 9.83
CA LYS A 58 16.62 0.49 8.56
C LYS A 58 17.37 -0.76 8.13
N SER A 59 17.61 -1.70 9.05
CA SER A 59 18.38 -2.90 8.76
C SER A 59 17.67 -3.80 7.74
N GLY A 60 18.43 -4.35 6.79
CA GLY A 60 17.95 -5.20 5.72
C GLY A 60 17.38 -4.41 4.52
N ASN A 61 16.75 -5.14 3.60
CA ASN A 61 16.09 -4.54 2.44
C ASN A 61 14.88 -3.73 2.91
N ILE A 62 14.87 -2.42 2.63
CA ILE A 62 13.78 -1.53 3.00
C ILE A 62 12.65 -1.71 1.97
N ASP A 63 11.55 -2.35 2.40
CA ASP A 63 10.32 -2.35 1.62
C ASP A 63 9.48 -1.12 1.98
N ILE A 64 9.45 -0.16 1.07
CA ILE A 64 8.70 1.08 1.25
C ILE A 64 7.18 0.83 1.34
N TYR A 65 6.66 -0.23 0.71
CA TYR A 65 5.25 -0.61 0.80
C TYR A 65 4.89 -1.07 2.23
N GLU A 66 5.78 -1.86 2.84
CA GLU A 66 5.61 -2.28 4.22
C GLU A 66 5.61 -1.08 5.17
N ILE A 67 6.61 -0.19 5.05
CA ILE A 67 6.71 1.01 5.87
C ILE A 67 5.47 1.89 5.68
N ALA A 68 5.12 2.23 4.43
CA ALA A 68 4.02 3.12 4.11
C ALA A 68 2.69 2.64 4.72
N SER A 69 2.40 1.33 4.62
CA SER A 69 1.17 0.75 5.14
C SER A 69 1.13 0.58 6.66
N GLN A 70 2.27 0.70 7.35
CA GLN A 70 2.35 0.56 8.81
C GLN A 70 2.41 1.90 9.56
N ILE A 71 2.61 3.02 8.88
CA ILE A 71 2.70 4.35 9.54
C ILE A 71 1.40 4.71 10.25
N VAL A 72 0.26 4.49 9.60
CA VAL A 72 -1.08 4.70 10.18
C VAL A 72 -1.84 3.39 10.11
N PHE A 73 -2.40 2.93 11.22
CA PHE A 73 -3.18 1.70 11.21
C PHE A 73 -4.64 1.97 11.63
N PRO A 74 -5.62 1.37 10.93
CA PRO A 74 -5.49 0.56 9.72
C PRO A 74 -5.28 1.41 8.47
N SER A 75 -4.50 0.89 7.52
CA SER A 75 -4.28 1.49 6.21
C SER A 75 -3.78 0.46 5.20
N TYR A 76 -3.80 0.80 3.92
CA TYR A 76 -3.23 0.01 2.83
C TYR A 76 -2.70 0.91 1.71
N VAL A 77 -1.65 0.47 1.02
CA VAL A 77 -1.16 1.14 -0.18
C VAL A 77 -2.11 0.90 -1.34
N SER A 78 -2.44 1.93 -2.09
CA SER A 78 -3.38 1.87 -3.22
C SER A 78 -2.94 2.76 -4.39
N GLY A 79 -3.82 2.94 -5.35
CA GLY A 79 -3.60 3.80 -6.51
C GLY A 79 -2.40 3.35 -7.32
N PHE A 80 -1.65 4.32 -7.87
CA PHE A 80 -0.51 4.04 -8.75
C PHE A 80 0.56 3.15 -8.10
N ALA A 81 0.83 3.34 -6.81
CA ALA A 81 1.78 2.53 -6.08
C ALA A 81 1.36 1.04 -6.02
N ALA A 82 0.08 0.75 -5.80
CA ALA A 82 -0.41 -0.62 -5.83
C ALA A 82 -0.38 -1.23 -7.24
N LEU A 83 -0.72 -0.45 -8.28
CA LEU A 83 -0.60 -0.90 -9.67
C LEU A 83 0.85 -1.25 -10.03
N ARG A 84 1.81 -0.45 -9.58
CA ARG A 84 3.24 -0.72 -9.77
C ARG A 84 3.72 -1.93 -8.98
N TYR A 85 3.20 -2.14 -7.76
CA TYR A 85 3.49 -3.33 -6.95
C TYR A 85 3.17 -4.64 -7.69
N TYR A 86 2.08 -4.65 -8.44
CA TYR A 86 1.68 -5.78 -9.29
C TYR A 86 2.32 -5.77 -10.69
N SER A 87 3.29 -4.88 -10.95
CA SER A 87 3.94 -4.72 -12.26
C SER A 87 2.96 -4.45 -13.42
N LEU A 88 1.84 -3.79 -13.11
CA LEU A 88 0.81 -3.43 -14.10
C LEU A 88 1.09 -2.09 -14.80
N VAL A 89 2.06 -1.33 -14.31
CA VAL A 89 2.59 -0.09 -14.89
C VAL A 89 4.11 -0.09 -14.71
N GLU A 90 4.85 0.53 -15.65
CA GLU A 90 6.31 0.47 -15.66
C GLU A 90 6.99 1.68 -15.02
N GLN A 91 6.28 2.81 -14.93
CA GLN A 91 6.85 4.07 -14.47
C GLN A 91 7.31 4.00 -13.02
N GLU A 92 8.42 4.64 -12.72
CA GLU A 92 8.92 4.80 -11.36
C GLU A 92 7.98 5.66 -10.53
N ILE A 93 7.88 5.32 -9.25
CA ILE A 93 7.04 6.02 -8.29
C ILE A 93 7.92 6.63 -7.19
N VAL A 94 7.67 7.91 -6.93
CA VAL A 94 8.25 8.63 -5.79
C VAL A 94 7.18 9.00 -4.75
N LYS A 95 5.90 8.76 -5.09
CA LYS A 95 4.73 9.10 -4.27
C LYS A 95 3.85 7.88 -4.07
N TYR A 96 3.69 7.48 -2.82
CA TYR A 96 2.90 6.32 -2.40
C TYR A 96 1.58 6.79 -1.79
N THR A 97 0.47 6.46 -2.44
CA THR A 97 -0.86 6.75 -1.92
C THR A 97 -1.26 5.67 -0.91
N VAL A 98 -1.56 6.08 0.31
CA VAL A 98 -1.99 5.19 1.40
C VAL A 98 -3.41 5.56 1.81
N VAL A 99 -4.32 4.62 1.65
CA VAL A 99 -5.72 4.77 2.08
C VAL A 99 -5.85 4.36 3.53
N THR A 100 -6.52 5.19 4.32
CA THR A 100 -6.75 4.97 5.75
C THR A 100 -8.11 5.52 6.18
N ILE A 101 -8.60 5.13 7.36
CA ILE A 101 -9.81 5.71 7.98
C ILE A 101 -9.49 6.86 8.95
N LYS A 102 -8.20 7.20 9.11
CA LYS A 102 -7.72 8.25 10.01
C LYS A 102 -7.06 9.37 9.22
N ARG A 103 -7.31 10.62 9.60
CA ARG A 103 -6.60 11.75 8.98
C ARG A 103 -5.12 11.71 9.37
N HIS A 104 -4.27 11.87 8.39
CA HIS A 104 -2.84 12.00 8.57
C HIS A 104 -2.26 12.93 7.50
N LYS A 105 -1.23 13.70 7.87
CA LYS A 105 -0.51 14.55 6.92
C LYS A 105 0.46 13.72 6.09
N SER A 106 0.71 14.14 4.86
CA SER A 106 1.78 13.56 4.04
C SER A 106 3.14 13.76 4.70
N LEU A 107 4.04 12.80 4.49
CA LEU A 107 5.40 12.84 5.02
C LEU A 107 6.40 12.21 4.04
N LYS A 108 7.69 12.45 4.28
CA LYS A 108 8.77 11.80 3.53
C LYS A 108 9.45 10.78 4.43
N VAL A 109 9.71 9.58 3.90
CA VAL A 109 10.45 8.52 4.57
C VAL A 109 11.21 7.69 3.55
N ALA A 110 12.47 7.36 3.83
CA ALA A 110 13.34 6.56 2.95
C ALA A 110 13.36 7.05 1.48
N GLY A 111 13.38 8.37 1.27
CA GLY A 111 13.39 8.99 -0.06
C GLY A 111 12.03 9.08 -0.76
N ALA A 112 10.99 8.41 -0.25
CA ALA A 112 9.65 8.41 -0.82
C ALA A 112 8.72 9.41 -0.14
N THR A 113 7.74 9.91 -0.88
CA THR A 113 6.63 10.70 -0.34
C THR A 113 5.44 9.80 -0.09
N ILE A 114 4.97 9.74 1.16
CA ILE A 114 3.77 8.99 1.56
C ILE A 114 2.62 9.98 1.69
N GLU A 115 1.59 9.81 0.87
CA GLU A 115 0.37 10.61 0.88
C GLU A 115 -0.79 9.81 1.45
N PHE A 116 -1.43 10.34 2.50
CA PHE A 116 -2.56 9.66 3.13
C PHE A 116 -3.87 10.22 2.63
N VAL A 117 -4.73 9.31 2.16
CA VAL A 117 -6.11 9.61 1.75
C VAL A 117 -7.06 8.98 2.75
N THR A 118 -7.96 9.80 3.30
CA THR A 118 -8.94 9.31 4.29
C THR A 118 -10.21 8.86 3.59
N PHE A 119 -10.55 7.57 3.74
CA PHE A 119 -11.82 7.02 3.29
C PHE A 119 -12.77 6.78 4.48
N PRO A 120 -14.08 6.87 4.28
CA PRO A 120 -15.06 6.37 5.24
C PRO A 120 -14.96 4.84 5.34
N LYS A 121 -15.37 4.26 6.47
CA LYS A 121 -15.30 2.81 6.70
C LYS A 121 -15.98 1.98 5.60
N SER A 122 -17.07 2.49 5.01
CA SER A 122 -17.79 1.83 3.91
C SER A 122 -16.97 1.66 2.64
N ARG A 123 -15.92 2.47 2.43
CA ARG A 123 -15.00 2.41 1.27
C ARG A 123 -13.64 1.80 1.61
N PHE A 124 -13.44 1.41 2.86
CA PHE A 124 -12.18 0.83 3.35
C PHE A 124 -12.28 -0.71 3.31
N PHE A 125 -11.98 -1.29 2.15
CA PHE A 125 -12.07 -2.74 1.85
C PHE A 125 -11.15 -3.11 0.68
N GLY A 126 -11.05 -4.41 0.35
CA GLY A 126 -10.40 -4.91 -0.86
C GLY A 126 -8.87 -4.80 -0.83
N TYR A 127 -8.24 -5.13 0.28
CA TYR A 127 -6.79 -5.16 0.45
C TYR A 127 -6.36 -6.44 1.18
N ASN A 128 -5.13 -6.87 0.94
CA ASN A 128 -4.52 -8.04 1.55
C ASN A 128 -3.20 -7.67 2.23
N LYS A 129 -2.75 -8.53 3.14
CA LYS A 129 -1.42 -8.44 3.72
C LYS A 129 -0.47 -9.33 2.92
N ASN A 130 0.52 -8.75 2.27
CA ASN A 130 1.55 -9.42 1.48
C ASN A 130 2.93 -9.04 2.04
N ALA A 131 3.73 -10.03 2.47
CA ALA A 131 5.10 -9.85 2.97
C ALA A 131 5.25 -8.69 4.00
N GLY A 132 4.27 -8.50 4.88
CA GLY A 132 4.28 -7.43 5.89
C GLY A 132 3.60 -6.12 5.48
N ALA A 133 3.41 -5.88 4.17
CA ALA A 133 2.71 -4.72 3.64
C ALA A 133 1.21 -4.99 3.47
N TYR A 134 0.38 -3.99 3.73
CA TYR A 134 -1.05 -4.01 3.37
C TYR A 134 -1.23 -3.31 2.03
N ILE A 135 -1.69 -4.05 1.01
CA ILE A 135 -1.79 -3.60 -0.38
C ILE A 135 -3.22 -3.82 -0.88
N ALA A 136 -3.78 -2.84 -1.60
CA ALA A 136 -5.04 -3.01 -2.32
C ALA A 136 -4.93 -4.19 -3.29
N THR A 137 -6.01 -4.97 -3.46
CA THR A 137 -6.07 -5.94 -4.58
C THR A 137 -6.03 -5.20 -5.92
N VAL A 138 -5.78 -5.89 -7.02
CA VAL A 138 -5.72 -5.28 -8.37
C VAL A 138 -7.01 -4.51 -8.66
N GLU A 139 -8.16 -5.12 -8.39
CA GLU A 139 -9.48 -4.52 -8.62
C GLU A 139 -9.66 -3.26 -7.76
N LYS A 140 -9.23 -3.34 -6.48
CA LYS A 140 -9.34 -2.21 -5.57
C LYS A 140 -8.42 -1.07 -5.97
N ALA A 141 -7.19 -1.36 -6.37
CA ALA A 141 -6.23 -0.36 -6.85
C ALA A 141 -6.77 0.39 -8.07
N ILE A 142 -7.40 -0.32 -9.03
CA ILE A 142 -8.06 0.28 -10.19
C ILE A 142 -9.23 1.17 -9.75
N VAL A 143 -10.13 0.67 -8.92
CA VAL A 143 -11.31 1.41 -8.44
C VAL A 143 -10.91 2.64 -7.64
N ASP A 144 -9.90 2.53 -6.76
CA ASP A 144 -9.39 3.67 -5.99
C ASP A 144 -8.75 4.71 -6.89
N SER A 145 -7.97 4.29 -7.90
CA SER A 145 -7.35 5.17 -8.88
C SER A 145 -8.40 6.00 -9.63
N LEU A 146 -9.47 5.37 -10.10
CA LEU A 146 -10.58 6.03 -10.77
C LEU A 146 -11.31 7.01 -9.83
N TYR A 147 -11.54 6.59 -8.58
CA TYR A 147 -12.22 7.41 -7.58
C TYR A 147 -11.40 8.64 -7.19
N LEU A 148 -10.10 8.47 -6.98
CA LEU A 148 -9.16 9.54 -6.63
C LEU A 148 -8.75 10.40 -7.84
N ARG A 149 -9.02 9.92 -9.06
CA ARG A 149 -8.54 10.52 -10.32
C ARG A 149 -7.00 10.64 -10.36
N SER A 150 -6.33 9.66 -9.79
CA SER A 150 -4.87 9.59 -9.69
C SER A 150 -4.42 8.12 -9.65
N PRO A 151 -3.58 7.68 -10.58
CA PRO A 151 -2.94 8.42 -11.68
C PRO A 151 -3.93 8.83 -12.80
N PRO A 152 -3.46 9.50 -13.88
CA PRO A 152 -4.26 9.75 -15.10
C PRO A 152 -4.94 8.49 -15.63
N TYR A 153 -6.10 8.65 -16.25
CA TYR A 153 -6.94 7.55 -16.73
C TYR A 153 -6.21 6.59 -17.67
N SER A 154 -5.28 7.10 -18.49
CA SER A 154 -4.45 6.27 -19.41
C SER A 154 -3.67 5.19 -18.67
N TYR A 155 -3.06 5.49 -17.53
CA TYR A 155 -2.35 4.50 -16.71
C TYR A 155 -3.28 3.48 -16.06
N VAL A 156 -4.50 3.89 -15.72
CA VAL A 156 -5.51 2.96 -15.17
C VAL A 156 -5.99 2.01 -16.26
N SER A 157 -6.17 2.50 -17.49
CA SER A 157 -6.52 1.68 -18.65
C SER A 157 -5.41 0.69 -18.99
N GLU A 158 -4.15 1.16 -19.05
CA GLU A 158 -2.98 0.31 -19.25
C GLU A 158 -2.87 -0.80 -18.17
N ALA A 159 -3.01 -0.41 -16.90
CA ALA A 159 -2.95 -1.37 -15.80
C ALA A 159 -4.07 -2.42 -15.87
N LEU A 160 -5.28 -2.03 -16.28
CA LEU A 160 -6.39 -2.97 -16.45
C LEU A 160 -6.11 -3.94 -17.61
N ASP A 161 -5.62 -3.45 -18.75
CA ASP A 161 -5.25 -4.27 -19.90
C ASP A 161 -4.16 -5.28 -19.53
N ASN A 162 -3.10 -4.83 -18.86
CA ASN A 162 -2.03 -5.70 -18.36
C ASN A 162 -2.55 -6.73 -17.34
N ALA A 163 -3.45 -6.33 -16.43
CA ALA A 163 -4.04 -7.23 -15.45
C ALA A 163 -4.92 -8.32 -16.09
N LEU A 164 -5.66 -7.98 -17.15
CA LEU A 164 -6.46 -8.94 -17.92
C LEU A 164 -5.55 -9.93 -18.66
N ARG A 165 -4.53 -9.46 -19.36
CA ARG A 165 -3.56 -10.32 -20.08
C ARG A 165 -2.84 -11.29 -19.15
N ASN A 166 -2.51 -10.85 -17.95
CA ASN A 166 -1.79 -11.65 -16.96
C ASN A 166 -2.72 -12.54 -16.10
N GLY A 167 -4.04 -12.53 -16.37
CA GLY A 167 -5.01 -13.30 -15.58
C GLY A 167 -5.12 -12.85 -14.11
N MET A 168 -4.72 -11.61 -13.80
CA MET A 168 -4.68 -11.07 -12.43
C MET A 168 -5.97 -10.32 -12.06
N LEU A 169 -6.92 -10.15 -12.99
CA LEU A 169 -8.14 -9.38 -12.79
C LEU A 169 -9.38 -10.27 -12.78
N ASN A 170 -10.20 -10.11 -11.76
CA ASN A 170 -11.57 -10.65 -11.72
C ASN A 170 -12.57 -9.54 -12.09
N ALA A 171 -13.12 -9.59 -13.29
CA ALA A 171 -14.05 -8.58 -13.79
C ALA A 171 -15.33 -8.44 -12.95
N ASN A 172 -15.82 -9.53 -12.35
CA ASN A 172 -16.99 -9.47 -11.46
C ASN A 172 -16.65 -8.77 -10.15
N ALA A 173 -15.51 -9.12 -9.54
CA ALA A 173 -15.02 -8.44 -8.34
C ALA A 173 -14.76 -6.93 -8.59
N LEU A 174 -14.23 -6.58 -9.77
CA LEU A 174 -14.02 -5.19 -10.17
C LEU A 174 -15.34 -4.41 -10.21
N ARG A 175 -16.40 -4.99 -10.81
CA ARG A 175 -17.75 -4.39 -10.85
C ARG A 175 -18.33 -4.24 -9.45
N ASP A 176 -18.19 -5.26 -8.61
CA ASP A 176 -18.69 -5.26 -7.24
C ASP A 176 -18.00 -4.18 -6.40
N PHE A 177 -16.69 -4.04 -6.55
CA PHE A 177 -15.93 -2.99 -5.87
C PHE A 177 -16.32 -1.60 -6.35
N ALA A 178 -16.52 -1.41 -7.67
CA ALA A 178 -16.98 -0.14 -8.22
C ALA A 178 -18.36 0.26 -7.67
N ARG A 179 -19.29 -0.69 -7.55
CA ARG A 179 -20.61 -0.48 -6.93
C ARG A 179 -20.48 -0.13 -5.45
N LYS A 180 -19.66 -0.88 -4.70
CA LYS A 180 -19.43 -0.67 -3.27
C LYS A 180 -18.77 0.68 -2.95
N MET A 181 -18.00 1.24 -3.89
CA MET A 181 -17.48 2.61 -3.77
C MET A 181 -18.56 3.68 -3.75
N GLY A 182 -19.79 3.39 -4.22
CA GLY A 182 -20.91 4.30 -4.17
C GLY A 182 -20.75 5.53 -5.09
N SER A 183 -20.00 5.41 -6.18
CA SER A 183 -19.80 6.46 -7.18
C SER A 183 -20.30 6.00 -8.55
N LYS A 184 -21.41 6.59 -9.03
CA LYS A 184 -21.95 6.30 -10.38
C LYS A 184 -20.90 6.51 -11.47
N LYS A 185 -20.06 7.55 -11.35
CA LYS A 185 -19.00 7.84 -12.30
C LYS A 185 -17.97 6.70 -12.36
N VAL A 186 -17.50 6.20 -11.21
CA VAL A 186 -16.54 5.08 -11.15
C VAL A 186 -17.15 3.82 -11.75
N ALA A 187 -18.41 3.51 -11.43
CA ALA A 187 -19.10 2.36 -12.00
C ALA A 187 -19.19 2.42 -13.53
N LEU A 188 -19.56 3.58 -14.09
CA LEU A 188 -19.60 3.78 -15.54
C LEU A 188 -18.20 3.68 -16.18
N GLN A 189 -17.16 4.22 -15.55
CA GLN A 189 -15.79 4.12 -16.03
C GLN A 189 -15.30 2.67 -16.06
N VAL A 190 -15.61 1.89 -15.02
CA VAL A 190 -15.27 0.45 -14.96
C VAL A 190 -15.98 -0.33 -16.09
N GLU A 191 -17.27 -0.09 -16.32
CA GLU A 191 -17.97 -0.75 -17.43
C GLU A 191 -17.40 -0.34 -18.79
N SER A 192 -17.07 0.92 -19.00
CA SER A 192 -16.40 1.41 -20.21
C SER A 192 -15.07 0.70 -20.45
N LEU A 193 -14.23 0.58 -19.41
CA LEU A 193 -12.94 -0.09 -19.49
C LEU A 193 -13.10 -1.57 -19.85
N ILE A 194 -13.97 -2.31 -19.16
CA ILE A 194 -14.19 -3.74 -19.43
C ILE A 194 -14.74 -3.97 -20.84
N ASN A 195 -15.64 -3.10 -21.33
CA ASN A 195 -16.23 -3.24 -22.64
C ASN A 195 -15.24 -2.87 -23.77
N ALA A 196 -14.31 -1.94 -23.54
CA ALA A 196 -13.27 -1.60 -24.51
C ALA A 196 -12.28 -2.75 -24.78
N GLU A 197 -12.08 -3.64 -23.80
CA GLU A 197 -11.13 -4.76 -23.91
C GLU A 197 -11.74 -6.05 -24.52
N LYS A 198 -13.06 -6.21 -24.48
CA LYS A 198 -13.73 -7.40 -25.08
C LYS A 198 -13.37 -7.66 -26.55
N PRO A 199 -13.32 -6.66 -27.44
CA PRO A 199 -12.94 -6.87 -28.85
C PRO A 199 -11.46 -7.22 -29.05
N ARG A 200 -10.57 -6.74 -28.14
CA ARG A 200 -9.13 -6.99 -28.20
C ARG A 200 -8.79 -8.43 -27.80
N ALA A 201 -9.42 -8.94 -26.76
CA ALA A 201 -9.25 -10.33 -26.32
C ALA A 201 -9.69 -11.34 -27.39
N GLN A 202 -10.80 -11.10 -28.08
CA GLN A 202 -11.29 -11.96 -29.19
C GLN A 202 -10.34 -11.98 -30.37
N LYS A 203 -9.71 -10.84 -30.73
CA LYS A 203 -8.73 -10.77 -31.82
C LYS A 203 -7.40 -11.45 -31.47
N ALA A 204 -6.99 -11.45 -30.21
CA ALA A 204 -5.77 -12.14 -29.75
C ALA A 204 -5.94 -13.66 -29.81
N THR A 205 -7.10 -14.18 -29.39
CA THR A 205 -7.41 -15.62 -29.44
C THR A 205 -7.52 -16.12 -30.87
N ALA A 206 -8.07 -15.33 -31.78
CA ALA A 206 -8.17 -15.70 -33.21
C ALA A 206 -6.83 -15.75 -33.96
N ARG A 207 -5.82 -14.97 -33.47
CA ARG A 207 -4.45 -14.99 -34.02
C ARG A 207 -3.56 -16.12 -33.46
N ALA A 208 -3.92 -16.70 -32.33
CA ALA A 208 -3.17 -17.81 -31.71
C ALA A 208 -3.60 -19.19 -32.24
N ILE A 209 -4.61 -19.25 -33.10
CA ILE A 209 -5.16 -20.50 -33.68
C ILE A 209 -4.74 -20.66 -35.16
N ILE A 210 -4.00 -19.73 -35.74
CA ILE A 210 -3.38 -19.79 -37.07
C ILE A 210 -1.87 -20.01 -36.91
#